data_96be2538157737cff9634a7fa67627a7
#
_entry.id   96be2538157737cff9634a7fa67627a7
#
_cell.length_a   1.000
_cell.length_b   1.000
_cell.length_c   1.000
_cell.angle_alpha   90.00
_cell.angle_beta   90.00
_cell.angle_gamma   90.00
#
_symmetry.space_group_name_H-M   'P 1'
#
loop_
_entity.id
_entity.type
_entity.pdbx_description
1 polymer ?
#
loop_
_entity_poly.entity_id
_entity_poly.type
_entity_poly.pdbx_seq_one_letter_code
_entity_poly.pdbx_strand_id
1 'polypeptide(L)'
;AGAPPAHAPTDEYSVRLPRGGGLRARGKHQREYLAQIRAQDLTFGIGPAGTGKTYLAVACAVEALHTDRIRRIVLVRPAVEAGERLGFLPGDLTQKVDPYLRPMYDALYEMMGFDRVARFIERNVIEVAPLAFMRGRSLNDSFIILDEAQNTTIEQMKMFLTRIGFGSKAVVTGDVTQTDLPAGKQSGLSHVIRVLKDIEGVAFTFFDAQDVVRHPLVQRIVQAYEARGGSP
;
A
#
# COMPACT_ATOMS: atom_id res chain seq x y z
N ALA A 1 -40.60 -5.81 13.76
CA ALA A 1 -39.36 -5.02 13.73
C ALA A 1 -38.27 -5.90 14.31
N GLY A 2 -37.49 -6.54 13.45
CA GLY A 2 -36.34 -7.35 13.84
C GLY A 2 -35.13 -6.45 14.01
N ALA A 3 -34.44 -6.56 15.14
CA ALA A 3 -33.17 -5.88 15.38
C ALA A 3 -32.13 -6.32 14.34
N PRO A 4 -31.25 -5.42 13.88
CA PRO A 4 -30.18 -5.81 12.98
C PRO A 4 -29.28 -6.84 13.67
N PRO A 5 -28.72 -7.80 12.94
CA PRO A 5 -27.87 -8.83 13.52
C PRO A 5 -26.67 -8.19 14.21
N ALA A 6 -26.47 -8.55 15.48
CA ALA A 6 -25.32 -8.16 16.26
C ALA A 6 -24.03 -8.50 15.46
N HIS A 7 -23.20 -7.52 15.21
CA HIS A 7 -21.91 -7.73 14.59
C HIS A 7 -21.10 -8.71 15.44
N ALA A 8 -20.82 -9.90 14.88
CA ALA A 8 -19.88 -10.83 15.51
C ALA A 8 -18.55 -10.10 15.78
N PRO A 9 -17.88 -10.33 16.91
CA PRO A 9 -16.63 -9.68 17.25
C PRO A 9 -15.65 -9.89 16.08
N THR A 10 -15.08 -8.80 15.60
CA THR A 10 -14.04 -8.83 14.57
C THR A 10 -12.84 -9.53 15.18
N ASP A 11 -12.45 -10.68 14.64
CA ASP A 11 -11.14 -11.26 14.99
C ASP A 11 -10.10 -10.17 14.73
N GLU A 12 -9.38 -9.76 15.76
CA GLU A 12 -8.41 -8.66 15.75
C GLU A 12 -7.38 -8.80 14.62
N TYR A 13 -7.19 -10.02 14.13
CA TYR A 13 -6.24 -10.38 13.09
C TYR A 13 -6.88 -10.67 11.73
N SER A 14 -8.12 -10.31 11.53
CA SER A 14 -8.83 -10.47 10.27
C SER A 14 -9.39 -9.15 9.75
N VAL A 15 -9.48 -9.03 8.43
CA VAL A 15 -10.07 -7.90 7.71
C VAL A 15 -11.29 -8.41 6.95
N ARG A 16 -12.44 -7.77 7.10
CA ARG A 16 -13.68 -8.14 6.40
C ARG A 16 -13.69 -7.55 5.00
N LEU A 17 -14.00 -8.38 4.01
CA LEU A 17 -14.10 -7.94 2.63
C LEU A 17 -15.56 -7.93 2.15
N PRO A 18 -15.95 -6.95 1.30
CA PRO A 18 -17.32 -6.77 0.84
C PRO A 18 -17.90 -7.94 0.03
N ARG A 19 -17.05 -8.73 -0.59
CA ARG A 19 -17.46 -9.92 -1.39
C ARG A 19 -17.73 -11.17 -0.55
N GLY A 20 -17.67 -11.04 0.77
CA GLY A 20 -17.74 -12.18 1.68
C GLY A 20 -16.36 -12.81 1.92
N GLY A 21 -16.21 -13.40 3.11
CA GLY A 21 -14.93 -13.89 3.58
C GLY A 21 -14.14 -12.84 4.36
N GLY A 22 -13.03 -13.27 4.94
CA GLY A 22 -12.09 -12.44 5.69
C GLY A 22 -10.66 -12.74 5.26
N LEU A 23 -9.85 -11.71 5.16
CA LEU A 23 -8.42 -11.85 5.02
C LEU A 23 -7.80 -11.96 6.41
N ARG A 24 -7.14 -13.08 6.70
CA ARG A 24 -6.51 -13.30 8.01
C ARG A 24 -5.01 -13.11 7.92
N ALA A 25 -4.45 -12.37 8.89
CA ALA A 25 -3.01 -12.24 9.05
C ALA A 25 -2.35 -13.59 9.34
N ARG A 26 -1.30 -13.94 8.61
CA ARG A 26 -0.65 -15.27 8.64
C ARG A 26 0.54 -15.36 9.59
N GLY A 27 1.13 -14.26 9.98
CA GLY A 27 2.33 -14.23 10.82
C GLY A 27 2.26 -13.14 11.91
N LYS A 28 3.30 -13.09 12.76
CA LYS A 28 3.40 -12.11 13.83
C LYS A 28 3.41 -10.68 13.27
N HIS A 29 4.27 -10.40 12.29
CA HIS A 29 4.42 -9.05 11.74
C HIS A 29 3.17 -8.60 10.98
N GLN A 30 2.47 -9.50 10.27
CA GLN A 30 1.19 -9.15 9.65
C GLN A 30 0.12 -8.80 10.69
N ARG A 31 0.05 -9.50 11.83
CA ARG A 31 -0.87 -9.20 12.93
C ARG A 31 -0.56 -7.85 13.57
N GLU A 32 0.70 -7.62 13.88
CA GLU A 32 1.17 -6.33 14.41
C GLU A 32 0.85 -5.19 13.46
N TYR A 33 1.11 -5.38 12.17
CA TYR A 33 0.81 -4.40 11.12
C TYR A 33 -0.67 -4.05 11.04
N LEU A 34 -1.57 -5.04 11.08
CA LEU A 34 -3.02 -4.79 11.11
C LEU A 34 -3.44 -4.02 12.35
N ALA A 35 -2.91 -4.39 13.52
CA ALA A 35 -3.20 -3.69 14.77
C ALA A 35 -2.72 -2.23 14.70
N GLN A 36 -1.53 -1.97 14.19
CA GLN A 36 -0.98 -0.62 14.03
C GLN A 36 -1.80 0.21 13.02
N ILE A 37 -2.18 -0.35 11.87
CA ILE A 37 -3.04 0.34 10.88
C ILE A 37 -4.37 0.77 11.53
N ARG A 38 -4.93 -0.04 12.41
CA ARG A 38 -6.19 0.30 13.08
C ARG A 38 -6.01 1.36 14.16
N ALA A 39 -4.92 1.29 14.91
CA ALA A 39 -4.68 2.14 16.07
C ALA A 39 -4.09 3.52 15.73
N GLN A 40 -3.25 3.60 14.69
CA GLN A 40 -2.46 4.80 14.40
C GLN A 40 -2.99 5.57 13.18
N ASP A 41 -2.66 6.86 13.11
CA ASP A 41 -2.99 7.71 11.96
C ASP A 41 -2.06 7.47 10.78
N LEU A 42 -0.79 7.12 11.07
CA LEU A 42 0.23 6.83 10.05
C LEU A 42 0.97 5.53 10.40
N THR A 43 0.96 4.58 9.48
CA THR A 43 1.66 3.30 9.64
C THR A 43 2.60 3.04 8.47
N PHE A 44 3.82 2.62 8.80
CA PHE A 44 4.82 2.18 7.82
C PHE A 44 4.94 0.66 7.83
N GLY A 45 4.77 0.03 6.67
CA GLY A 45 5.06 -1.38 6.43
C GLY A 45 6.31 -1.52 5.58
N ILE A 46 7.42 -1.96 6.18
CA ILE A 46 8.74 -1.95 5.56
C ILE A 46 9.30 -3.37 5.48
N GLY A 47 9.81 -3.76 4.33
CA GLY A 47 10.46 -5.05 4.14
C GLY A 47 10.29 -5.63 2.75
N PRO A 48 10.74 -6.89 2.53
CA PRO A 48 10.81 -7.51 1.21
C PRO A 48 9.45 -7.61 0.49
N ALA A 49 9.50 -7.72 -0.83
CA ALA A 49 8.33 -8.04 -1.64
C ALA A 49 7.71 -9.39 -1.24
N GLY A 50 6.40 -9.53 -1.42
CA GLY A 50 5.68 -10.78 -1.11
C GLY A 50 5.31 -11.00 0.35
N THR A 51 5.54 -10.04 1.25
CA THR A 51 5.14 -10.11 2.67
C THR A 51 3.71 -9.63 2.93
N GLY A 52 2.99 -9.22 1.89
CA GLY A 52 1.58 -8.81 1.98
C GLY A 52 1.34 -7.37 2.44
N LYS A 53 2.36 -6.53 2.58
CA LYS A 53 2.27 -5.14 3.07
C LYS A 53 1.17 -4.34 2.37
N THR A 54 1.29 -4.21 1.06
CA THR A 54 0.37 -3.41 0.23
C THR A 54 -1.01 -4.04 0.19
N TYR A 55 -1.07 -5.38 0.02
CA TYR A 55 -2.33 -6.11 -0.02
C TYR A 55 -3.15 -5.96 1.28
N LEU A 56 -2.51 -6.09 2.45
CA LEU A 56 -3.14 -5.89 3.75
C LEU A 56 -3.58 -4.43 3.97
N ALA A 57 -2.77 -3.45 3.54
CA ALA A 57 -3.13 -2.04 3.60
C ALA A 57 -4.37 -1.74 2.76
N VAL A 58 -4.44 -2.25 1.52
CA VAL A 58 -5.61 -2.10 0.63
C VAL A 58 -6.84 -2.77 1.26
N ALA A 59 -6.68 -3.97 1.86
CA ALA A 59 -7.78 -4.64 2.55
C ALA A 59 -8.34 -3.80 3.71
N CYS A 60 -7.47 -3.21 4.53
CA CYS A 60 -7.89 -2.31 5.61
C CYS A 60 -8.62 -1.06 5.09
N ALA A 61 -8.16 -0.50 3.97
CA ALA A 61 -8.82 0.63 3.34
C ALA A 61 -10.22 0.26 2.81
N VAL A 62 -10.34 -0.90 2.17
CA VAL A 62 -11.62 -1.44 1.68
C VAL A 62 -12.59 -1.72 2.84
N GLU A 63 -12.11 -2.30 3.95
CA GLU A 63 -12.91 -2.50 5.16
C GLU A 63 -13.37 -1.16 5.75
N ALA A 64 -12.48 -0.18 5.85
CA ALA A 64 -12.78 1.14 6.39
C ALA A 64 -13.82 1.89 5.55
N LEU A 65 -13.73 1.78 4.22
CA LEU A 65 -14.73 2.34 3.29
C LEU A 65 -16.08 1.61 3.42
N HIS A 66 -16.06 0.28 3.52
CA HIS A 66 -17.28 -0.53 3.63
C HIS A 66 -18.03 -0.32 4.96
N THR A 67 -17.31 0.07 6.00
CA THR A 67 -17.85 0.35 7.35
C THR A 67 -18.04 1.85 7.62
N ASP A 68 -18.04 2.67 6.56
CA ASP A 68 -18.25 4.13 6.61
C ASP A 68 -17.32 4.89 7.57
N ARG A 69 -16.16 4.33 7.89
CA ARG A 69 -15.13 4.99 8.71
C ARG A 69 -14.33 6.03 7.93
N ILE A 70 -14.32 5.92 6.62
CA ILE A 70 -13.72 6.87 5.69
C ILE A 70 -14.65 7.05 4.47
N ARG A 71 -14.41 8.12 3.71
CA ARG A 71 -15.21 8.45 2.51
C ARG A 71 -14.47 8.16 1.21
N ARG A 72 -13.14 8.07 1.25
CA ARG A 72 -12.31 7.90 0.05
C ARG A 72 -11.13 6.99 0.31
N ILE A 73 -10.74 6.24 -0.73
CA ILE A 73 -9.46 5.53 -0.80
C ILE A 73 -8.59 6.23 -1.85
N VAL A 74 -7.37 6.57 -1.50
CA VAL A 74 -6.39 7.19 -2.40
C VAL A 74 -5.14 6.33 -2.42
N LEU A 75 -4.88 5.66 -3.55
CA LEU A 75 -3.72 4.80 -3.76
C LEU A 75 -2.70 5.54 -4.62
N VAL A 76 -1.48 5.61 -4.12
CA VAL A 76 -0.42 6.45 -4.68
C VAL A 76 0.85 5.64 -4.89
N ARG A 77 1.51 5.83 -6.02
CA ARG A 77 2.86 5.35 -6.29
C ARG A 77 3.76 6.47 -6.80
N PRO A 78 5.05 6.50 -6.42
CA PRO A 78 6.02 7.37 -7.08
C PRO A 78 6.20 6.89 -8.53
N ALA A 79 6.16 7.80 -9.49
CA ALA A 79 6.53 7.46 -10.86
C ALA A 79 8.05 7.27 -10.92
N VAL A 80 8.51 6.07 -11.26
CA VAL A 80 9.92 5.76 -11.46
C VAL A 80 10.11 5.34 -12.90
N GLU A 81 11.11 5.92 -13.55
CA GLU A 81 11.56 5.44 -14.87
C GLU A 81 12.40 4.17 -14.66
N ALA A 82 11.75 3.04 -14.42
CA ALA A 82 12.43 1.74 -14.34
C ALA A 82 12.85 1.28 -15.75
N GLY A 83 14.05 1.62 -16.17
CA GLY A 83 14.69 1.08 -17.38
C GLY A 83 14.08 1.47 -18.73
N GLU A 84 12.76 1.63 -18.82
CA GLU A 84 12.05 2.16 -19.98
C GLU A 84 11.57 3.58 -19.65
N ARG A 85 12.10 4.56 -20.35
CA ARG A 85 11.68 5.95 -20.20
C ARG A 85 10.20 6.05 -20.55
N LEU A 86 9.34 6.52 -19.62
CA LEU A 86 7.92 6.77 -19.85
C LEU A 86 7.66 7.57 -21.16
N GLY A 87 8.63 8.35 -21.61
CA GLY A 87 8.59 9.09 -22.87
C GLY A 87 8.53 8.23 -24.16
N PHE A 88 8.92 6.96 -24.11
CA PHE A 88 8.90 6.05 -25.25
C PHE A 88 7.63 5.20 -25.37
N LEU A 89 6.77 5.17 -24.35
CA LEU A 89 5.50 4.47 -24.42
C LEU A 89 4.51 5.27 -25.28
N PRO A 90 3.76 4.64 -26.20
CA PRO A 90 2.69 5.32 -26.95
C PRO A 90 1.52 5.68 -26.03
N GLY A 91 0.90 6.82 -26.24
CA GLY A 91 -0.27 7.26 -25.53
C GLY A 91 -0.08 8.54 -24.71
N ASP A 92 -1.15 9.00 -24.09
CA ASP A 92 -1.12 10.13 -23.17
C ASP A 92 -0.49 9.77 -21.81
N LEU A 93 -0.31 10.73 -20.93
CA LEU A 93 0.35 10.53 -19.63
C LEU A 93 -0.40 9.49 -18.78
N THR A 94 -1.72 9.45 -18.86
CA THR A 94 -2.57 8.52 -18.13
C THR A 94 -2.35 7.09 -18.61
N GLN A 95 -2.32 6.87 -19.92
CA GLN A 95 -2.06 5.56 -20.51
C GLN A 95 -0.64 5.03 -20.25
N LYS A 96 0.35 5.92 -20.15
CA LYS A 96 1.74 5.57 -19.83
C LYS A 96 1.94 5.15 -18.37
N VAL A 97 1.14 5.68 -17.47
CA VAL A 97 1.23 5.43 -16.02
C VAL A 97 0.41 4.21 -15.61
N ASP A 98 -0.64 3.85 -16.39
CA ASP A 98 -1.57 2.77 -16.07
C ASP A 98 -0.90 1.40 -15.78
N PRO A 99 0.07 0.89 -16.58
CA PRO A 99 0.74 -0.37 -16.29
C PRO A 99 1.45 -0.39 -14.93
N TYR A 100 1.96 0.75 -14.50
CA TYR A 100 2.68 0.92 -13.24
C TYR A 100 1.76 0.86 -12.02
N LEU A 101 0.52 1.31 -12.18
CA LEU A 101 -0.50 1.29 -11.14
C LEU A 101 -1.32 0.00 -11.11
N ARG A 102 -1.14 -0.88 -12.10
CA ARG A 102 -1.91 -2.11 -12.28
C ARG A 102 -2.01 -2.99 -11.03
N PRO A 103 -0.92 -3.25 -10.27
CA PRO A 103 -1.01 -4.08 -9.07
C PRO A 103 -1.99 -3.56 -8.01
N MET A 104 -2.21 -2.25 -7.95
CA MET A 104 -3.18 -1.66 -7.03
C MET A 104 -4.62 -1.90 -7.49
N TYR A 105 -4.88 -1.79 -8.79
CA TYR A 105 -6.17 -2.14 -9.37
C TYR A 105 -6.51 -3.62 -9.18
N ASP A 106 -5.53 -4.51 -9.39
CA ASP A 106 -5.71 -5.94 -9.25
C ASP A 106 -6.13 -6.30 -7.81
N ALA A 107 -5.49 -5.71 -6.80
CA ALA A 107 -5.87 -5.88 -5.41
C ALA A 107 -7.31 -5.40 -5.12
N LEU A 108 -7.69 -4.24 -5.65
CA LEU A 108 -9.05 -3.71 -5.51
C LEU A 108 -10.09 -4.61 -6.18
N TYR A 109 -9.81 -5.09 -7.40
CA TYR A 109 -10.72 -5.98 -8.13
C TYR A 109 -10.92 -7.31 -7.42
N GLU A 110 -9.87 -7.88 -6.86
CA GLU A 110 -9.95 -9.11 -6.08
C GLU A 110 -10.85 -8.92 -4.85
N MET A 111 -10.71 -7.81 -4.11
CA MET A 111 -11.41 -7.56 -2.85
C MET A 111 -12.84 -7.08 -3.02
N MET A 112 -13.13 -6.29 -4.06
CA MET A 112 -14.42 -5.61 -4.22
C MET A 112 -15.20 -6.02 -5.48
N GLY A 113 -14.54 -6.62 -6.48
CA GLY A 113 -15.08 -6.90 -7.81
C GLY A 113 -14.98 -5.70 -8.76
N PHE A 114 -14.88 -6.03 -10.05
CA PHE A 114 -14.64 -5.06 -11.11
C PHE A 114 -15.70 -3.95 -11.17
N ASP A 115 -16.99 -4.31 -11.24
CA ASP A 115 -18.09 -3.34 -11.40
C ASP A 115 -18.18 -2.34 -10.23
N ARG A 116 -17.89 -2.81 -9.01
CA ARG A 116 -17.93 -1.93 -7.83
C ARG A 116 -16.76 -0.96 -7.82
N VAL A 117 -15.58 -1.44 -8.16
CA VAL A 117 -14.37 -0.59 -8.27
C VAL A 117 -14.58 0.46 -9.36
N ALA A 118 -15.06 0.07 -10.56
CA ALA A 118 -15.31 0.99 -11.66
C ALA A 118 -16.27 2.13 -11.24
N ARG A 119 -17.40 1.79 -10.61
CA ARG A 119 -18.34 2.80 -10.09
C ARG A 119 -17.75 3.72 -9.04
N PHE A 120 -16.87 3.21 -8.17
CA PHE A 120 -16.23 4.02 -7.14
C PHE A 120 -15.15 4.94 -7.71
N ILE A 121 -14.47 4.53 -8.77
CA ILE A 121 -13.53 5.40 -9.51
C ILE A 121 -14.29 6.53 -10.21
N GLU A 122 -15.38 6.22 -10.92
CA GLU A 122 -16.23 7.24 -11.57
C GLU A 122 -16.76 8.30 -10.60
N ARG A 123 -17.06 7.89 -9.36
CA ARG A 123 -17.54 8.79 -8.30
C ARG A 123 -16.43 9.45 -7.49
N ASN A 124 -15.17 9.26 -7.84
CA ASN A 124 -14.01 9.73 -7.08
C ASN A 124 -13.98 9.24 -5.61
N VAL A 125 -14.62 8.11 -5.31
CA VAL A 125 -14.53 7.42 -4.01
C VAL A 125 -13.23 6.62 -3.91
N ILE A 126 -12.78 6.04 -5.03
CA ILE A 126 -11.46 5.42 -5.16
C ILE A 126 -10.68 6.20 -6.20
N GLU A 127 -9.45 6.56 -5.87
CA GLU A 127 -8.49 7.21 -6.74
C GLU A 127 -7.18 6.43 -6.74
N VAL A 128 -6.64 6.14 -7.91
CA VAL A 128 -5.30 5.56 -8.09
C VAL A 128 -4.49 6.53 -8.93
N ALA A 129 -3.41 7.07 -8.37
CA ALA A 129 -2.70 8.20 -8.99
C ALA A 129 -1.19 8.17 -8.74
N PRO A 130 -0.39 8.77 -9.64
CA PRO A 130 1.01 9.07 -9.38
C PRO A 130 1.17 10.05 -8.23
N LEU A 131 2.27 9.92 -7.49
CA LEU A 131 2.60 10.78 -6.35
C LEU A 131 2.58 12.28 -6.69
N ALA A 132 3.01 12.66 -7.89
CA ALA A 132 3.02 14.05 -8.32
C ALA A 132 1.64 14.73 -8.28
N PHE A 133 0.55 13.95 -8.40
CA PHE A 133 -0.83 14.46 -8.37
C PHE A 133 -1.32 14.79 -6.96
N MET A 134 -0.53 14.50 -5.94
CA MET A 134 -0.87 14.79 -4.54
C MET A 134 -0.49 16.21 -4.12
N ARG A 135 0.36 16.91 -4.89
CA ARG A 135 0.85 18.25 -4.54
C ARG A 135 -0.30 19.24 -4.35
N GLY A 136 -0.24 20.00 -3.26
CA GLY A 136 -1.21 21.06 -2.94
C GLY A 136 -2.58 20.60 -2.47
N ARG A 137 -2.77 19.28 -2.30
CA ARG A 137 -4.05 18.71 -1.84
C ARG A 137 -4.08 18.57 -0.31
N SER A 138 -5.27 18.59 0.25
CA SER A 138 -5.57 18.14 1.61
C SER A 138 -6.59 17.01 1.53
N LEU A 139 -6.23 15.83 2.01
CA LEU A 139 -7.05 14.63 1.89
C LEU A 139 -7.71 14.35 3.25
N ASN A 140 -8.95 14.81 3.41
CA ASN A 140 -9.75 14.57 4.61
C ASN A 140 -10.61 13.30 4.46
N ASP A 141 -10.98 12.69 5.58
CA ASP A 141 -11.84 11.49 5.65
C ASP A 141 -11.41 10.38 4.67
N SER A 142 -10.10 10.23 4.48
CA SER A 142 -9.52 9.37 3.44
C SER A 142 -8.61 8.30 4.04
N PHE A 143 -8.58 7.14 3.40
CA PHE A 143 -7.53 6.16 3.62
C PHE A 143 -6.53 6.26 2.47
N ILE A 144 -5.30 6.66 2.80
CA ILE A 144 -4.27 7.01 1.81
C ILE A 144 -3.16 5.97 1.87
N ILE A 145 -2.78 5.38 0.74
CA ILE A 145 -1.69 4.41 0.67
C ILE A 145 -0.63 4.92 -0.30
N LEU A 146 0.61 5.05 0.18
CA LEU A 146 1.79 5.26 -0.65
C LEU A 146 2.56 3.95 -0.77
N ASP A 147 2.54 3.35 -1.94
CA ASP A 147 3.26 2.11 -2.23
C ASP A 147 4.58 2.39 -2.95
N GLU A 148 5.55 1.46 -2.85
CA GLU A 148 6.90 1.60 -3.40
C GLU A 148 7.63 2.89 -2.93
N ALA A 149 7.45 3.22 -1.66
CA ALA A 149 7.91 4.49 -1.07
C ALA A 149 9.44 4.62 -1.00
N GLN A 150 10.22 3.54 -1.15
CA GLN A 150 11.68 3.59 -1.30
C GLN A 150 12.11 4.42 -2.51
N ASN A 151 11.22 4.58 -3.49
CA ASN A 151 11.45 5.34 -4.73
C ASN A 151 11.03 6.81 -4.62
N THR A 152 10.74 7.31 -3.42
CA THR A 152 10.55 8.74 -3.15
C THR A 152 11.86 9.41 -2.78
N THR A 153 12.01 10.66 -3.18
CA THR A 153 13.01 11.56 -2.56
C THR A 153 12.52 12.02 -1.18
N ILE A 154 13.40 12.64 -0.40
CA ILE A 154 13.04 13.22 0.91
C ILE A 154 11.92 14.26 0.75
N GLU A 155 12.03 15.12 -0.26
CA GLU A 155 11.03 16.16 -0.55
C GLU A 155 9.69 15.58 -0.96
N GLN A 156 9.69 14.52 -1.78
CA GLN A 156 8.47 13.83 -2.19
C GLN A 156 7.78 13.14 -1.02
N MET A 157 8.53 12.48 -0.14
CA MET A 157 7.99 11.88 1.08
C MET A 157 7.38 12.95 2.00
N LYS A 158 8.07 14.05 2.26
CA LYS A 158 7.56 15.16 3.04
C LYS A 158 6.29 15.76 2.40
N MET A 159 6.32 15.96 1.10
CA MET A 159 5.17 16.45 0.34
C MET A 159 3.96 15.52 0.52
N PHE A 160 4.12 14.22 0.41
CA PHE A 160 3.05 13.24 0.60
C PHE A 160 2.48 13.27 2.02
N LEU A 161 3.33 13.17 3.03
CA LEU A 161 2.91 13.11 4.44
C LEU A 161 2.13 14.35 4.88
N THR A 162 2.43 15.50 4.29
CA THR A 162 1.70 16.75 4.55
C THR A 162 0.36 16.85 3.81
N ARG A 163 -0.08 15.81 3.09
CA ARG A 163 -1.44 15.71 2.48
C ARG A 163 -2.45 15.09 3.42
N ILE A 164 -2.01 14.43 4.49
CA ILE A 164 -2.89 13.77 5.47
C ILE A 164 -3.75 14.84 6.14
N GLY A 165 -5.06 14.74 5.93
CA GLY A 165 -6.04 15.66 6.47
C GLY A 165 -6.78 15.10 7.68
N PHE A 166 -7.76 15.86 8.17
CA PHE A 166 -8.58 15.45 9.30
C PHE A 166 -9.41 14.20 8.98
N GLY A 167 -9.54 13.31 9.97
CA GLY A 167 -10.30 12.07 9.81
C GLY A 167 -9.65 11.04 8.87
N SER A 168 -8.41 11.29 8.43
CA SER A 168 -7.70 10.42 7.50
C SER A 168 -6.72 9.50 8.19
N LYS A 169 -6.42 8.41 7.50
CA LYS A 169 -5.43 7.41 7.87
C LYS A 169 -4.49 7.17 6.70
N ALA A 170 -3.20 7.09 6.95
CA ALA A 170 -2.21 6.82 5.92
C ALA A 170 -1.38 5.57 6.21
N VAL A 171 -1.08 4.84 5.16
CA VAL A 171 -0.17 3.70 5.19
C VAL A 171 0.90 3.89 4.12
N VAL A 172 2.15 3.71 4.50
CA VAL A 172 3.31 3.81 3.61
C VAL A 172 3.98 2.45 3.54
N THR A 173 4.13 1.90 2.33
CA THR A 173 4.77 0.59 2.11
C THR A 173 6.01 0.73 1.24
N GLY A 174 7.02 -0.08 1.51
CA GLY A 174 8.24 -0.09 0.71
C GLY A 174 9.30 -1.07 1.21
N ASP A 175 10.36 -1.17 0.42
CA ASP A 175 11.53 -1.98 0.71
C ASP A 175 12.79 -1.11 0.63
N VAL A 176 13.44 -0.87 1.77
CA VAL A 176 14.64 0.00 1.83
C VAL A 176 15.84 -0.56 1.11
N THR A 177 15.81 -1.86 0.75
CA THR A 177 16.89 -2.54 0.02
C THR A 177 16.75 -2.43 -1.50
N GLN A 178 15.57 -2.05 -2.01
CA GLN A 178 15.25 -1.96 -3.43
C GLN A 178 14.90 -0.51 -3.82
N THR A 179 15.89 0.26 -4.24
CA THR A 179 15.66 1.62 -4.70
C THR A 179 16.07 1.78 -6.16
N ASP A 180 15.16 2.34 -6.97
CA ASP A 180 15.38 2.70 -8.37
C ASP A 180 15.69 4.20 -8.53
N LEU A 181 16.00 4.91 -7.43
CA LEU A 181 16.38 6.31 -7.48
C LEU A 181 17.73 6.49 -8.20
N PRO A 182 17.91 7.61 -8.92
CA PRO A 182 19.18 7.96 -9.53
C PRO A 182 20.32 7.98 -8.49
N ALA A 183 21.53 7.61 -8.95
CA ALA A 183 22.72 7.59 -8.10
C ALA A 183 22.92 8.92 -7.38
N GLY A 184 23.23 8.86 -6.08
CA GLY A 184 23.44 10.02 -5.22
C GLY A 184 22.18 10.62 -4.61
N LYS A 185 20.99 10.16 -4.95
CA LYS A 185 19.75 10.57 -4.26
C LYS A 185 19.43 9.66 -3.08
N GLN A 186 19.16 10.27 -1.93
CA GLN A 186 18.77 9.55 -0.73
C GLN A 186 17.27 9.20 -0.78
N SER A 187 16.91 7.96 -0.43
CA SER A 187 15.54 7.52 -0.31
C SER A 187 14.80 8.25 0.82
N GLY A 188 13.63 8.80 0.50
CA GLY A 188 12.74 9.42 1.47
C GLY A 188 12.25 8.43 2.52
N LEU A 189 12.06 7.15 2.16
CA LEU A 189 11.66 6.10 3.11
C LEU A 189 12.75 5.87 4.16
N SER A 190 14.01 5.72 3.75
CA SER A 190 15.13 5.53 4.68
C SER A 190 15.34 6.75 5.59
N HIS A 191 15.07 7.95 5.09
CA HIS A 191 15.15 9.17 5.87
C HIS A 191 14.03 9.28 6.89
N VAL A 192 12.79 9.05 6.48
CA VAL A 192 11.59 9.23 7.34
C VAL A 192 11.56 8.28 8.52
N ILE A 193 12.09 7.05 8.39
CA ILE A 193 12.22 6.10 9.50
C ILE A 193 12.97 6.70 10.68
N ARG A 194 14.04 7.46 10.41
CA ARG A 194 14.86 8.10 11.45
C ARG A 194 14.18 9.34 12.05
N VAL A 195 13.41 10.06 11.23
CA VAL A 195 12.81 11.33 11.64
C VAL A 195 11.52 11.13 12.43
N LEU A 196 10.73 10.10 12.09
CA LEU A 196 9.39 9.92 12.66
C LEU A 196 9.28 8.79 13.70
N LYS A 197 10.36 8.10 14.06
CA LYS A 197 10.30 6.91 14.94
C LYS A 197 9.70 7.20 16.33
N ASP A 198 9.80 8.42 16.82
CA ASP A 198 9.36 8.80 18.17
C ASP A 198 8.15 9.76 18.13
N ILE A 199 7.46 9.85 16.99
CA ILE A 199 6.28 10.72 16.83
C ILE A 199 5.03 9.94 17.22
N GLU A 200 4.22 10.51 18.14
CA GLU A 200 2.91 9.96 18.51
C GLU A 200 1.98 9.87 17.30
N GLY A 201 1.22 8.79 17.18
CA GLY A 201 0.35 8.54 16.02
C GLY A 201 1.05 7.90 14.83
N VAL A 202 2.37 7.63 14.93
CA VAL A 202 3.16 6.97 13.88
C VAL A 202 3.65 5.61 14.36
N ALA A 203 3.48 4.58 13.53
CA ALA A 203 3.99 3.24 13.81
C ALA A 203 4.78 2.67 12.64
N PHE A 204 5.69 1.75 12.96
CA PHE A 204 6.53 1.05 12.00
C PHE A 204 6.45 -0.46 12.24
N THR A 205 6.12 -1.22 11.20
CA THR A 205 6.25 -2.68 11.17
C THR A 205 7.34 -3.06 10.17
N PHE A 206 8.32 -3.82 10.63
CA PHE A 206 9.40 -4.34 9.80
C PHE A 206 9.14 -5.81 9.49
N PHE A 207 9.01 -6.12 8.22
CA PHE A 207 8.86 -7.48 7.69
C PHE A 207 10.23 -8.02 7.30
N ASP A 208 10.37 -9.33 7.37
CA ASP A 208 11.58 -10.04 6.99
C ASP A 208 11.30 -11.17 5.98
N ALA A 209 12.32 -11.92 5.62
CA ALA A 209 12.23 -13.01 4.67
C ALA A 209 11.28 -14.15 5.11
N GLN A 210 11.04 -14.31 6.42
CA GLN A 210 10.14 -15.34 6.96
C GLN A 210 8.66 -14.96 6.74
N ASP A 211 8.36 -13.68 6.56
CA ASP A 211 7.01 -13.18 6.29
C ASP A 211 6.58 -13.34 4.82
N VAL A 212 7.49 -13.76 3.94
CA VAL A 212 7.22 -13.90 2.51
C VAL A 212 6.23 -15.02 2.27
N VAL A 213 5.07 -14.66 1.71
CA VAL A 213 4.02 -15.61 1.31
C VAL A 213 4.09 -15.80 -0.20
N ARG A 214 4.51 -16.97 -0.63
CA ARG A 214 4.63 -17.34 -2.05
C ARG A 214 3.97 -18.68 -2.31
N HIS A 215 3.50 -18.86 -3.54
CA HIS A 215 3.09 -20.18 -4.01
C HIS A 215 4.28 -21.16 -3.89
N PRO A 216 4.08 -22.43 -3.43
CA PRO A 216 5.18 -23.38 -3.23
C PRO A 216 6.08 -23.58 -4.47
N LEU A 217 5.50 -23.51 -5.67
CA LEU A 217 6.26 -23.56 -6.91
C LEU A 217 7.17 -22.34 -7.08
N VAL A 218 6.67 -21.14 -6.81
CA VAL A 218 7.44 -19.89 -6.91
C VAL A 218 8.61 -19.90 -5.94
N GLN A 219 8.40 -20.39 -4.72
CA GLN A 219 9.47 -20.55 -3.74
C GLN A 219 10.59 -21.46 -4.26
N ARG A 220 10.24 -22.61 -4.85
CA ARG A 220 11.20 -23.54 -5.47
C ARG A 220 11.93 -22.93 -6.66
N ILE A 221 11.24 -22.13 -7.48
CA ILE A 221 11.84 -21.41 -8.60
C ILE A 221 12.90 -20.44 -8.09
N VAL A 222 12.57 -19.59 -7.12
CA VAL A 222 13.51 -18.61 -6.52
C VAL A 222 14.74 -19.33 -5.98
N GLN A 223 14.56 -20.38 -5.18
CA GLN A 223 15.67 -21.18 -4.64
C GLN A 223 16.54 -21.78 -5.73
N ALA A 224 15.95 -22.24 -6.83
CA ALA A 224 16.70 -22.80 -7.96
C ALA A 224 17.56 -21.73 -8.68
N TYR A 225 17.07 -20.51 -8.81
CA TYR A 225 17.83 -19.40 -9.38
C TYR A 225 18.95 -18.95 -8.44
N GLU A 226 18.67 -18.81 -7.15
CA GLU A 226 19.69 -18.45 -6.13
C GLU A 226 20.82 -19.49 -6.08
N ALA A 227 20.49 -20.79 -6.14
CA ALA A 227 21.48 -21.86 -6.14
C ALA A 227 22.36 -21.90 -7.40
N ARG A 228 21.87 -21.41 -8.54
CA ARG A 228 22.57 -21.40 -9.82
C ARG A 228 23.18 -20.03 -10.19
N GLY A 229 22.68 -18.96 -9.60
CA GLY A 229 23.18 -17.59 -9.78
C GLY A 229 24.44 -17.27 -8.95
N GLY A 230 24.90 -18.19 -8.14
CA GLY A 230 26.11 -18.09 -7.29
C GLY A 230 27.37 -18.64 -7.92
N SER A 231 27.49 -18.73 -9.25
CA SER A 231 28.76 -19.05 -9.92
C SER A 231 29.09 -17.99 -10.95
N PRO A 232 30.34 -17.48 -10.92
CA PRO A 232 30.84 -16.45 -11.83
C PRO A 232 30.86 -16.92 -13.27
#